data_7a4346f3aac9ad6880a2718f899a2736
#
_entry.id   7a4346f3aac9ad6880a2718f899a2736
#
_cell.length_a   1.000
_cell.length_b   1.000
_cell.length_c   1.000
_cell.angle_alpha   90.00
_cell.angle_beta   90.00
_cell.angle_gamma   90.00
#
_symmetry.space_group_name_H-M   'P 1'
#
loop_
_entity.id
_entity.type
_entity.pdbx_description
1 polymer ?
#
loop_
_entity_poly.entity_id
_entity_poly.type
_entity_poly.pdbx_seq_one_letter_code
_entity_poly.pdbx_strand_id
1 'polypeptide(L)'
;GNGNIAGVALAIALGGPGATFWMIVCGLLGMSTKFVECTLGVQYRDIGEDGTVYGGPMYYLSKGLKEKGFKTLGKITAVLFAIFCIGGSFGGGNAAQSNQATIVIKDLFGLDSTSAGAIIGIVLALLVGIIIIGGIKRIASVTEKIVPFMAVLYLLACIYIIVLNFNLVDDAFSLIITQAFN
;
A
#
# COMPACT_ATOMS: atom_id res chain seq x y z
N GLY A 1 -5.44 -1.09 1.75
CA GLY A 1 -4.71 -1.32 3.00
C GLY A 1 -4.67 -0.09 3.90
N ASN A 2 -3.96 -0.18 5.02
CA ASN A 2 -3.88 0.91 6.01
C ASN A 2 -3.35 2.23 5.43
N GLY A 3 -2.50 2.19 4.39
CA GLY A 3 -2.05 3.40 3.72
C GLY A 3 -3.18 4.23 3.12
N ASN A 4 -4.21 3.58 2.59
CA ASN A 4 -5.36 4.27 2.00
C ASN A 4 -6.37 4.78 3.05
N ILE A 5 -6.28 4.32 4.27
CA ILE A 5 -7.16 4.72 5.39
C ILE A 5 -6.39 5.67 6.31
N ALA A 6 -5.43 5.13 7.07
CA ALA A 6 -4.65 5.92 8.02
C ALA A 6 -3.72 6.94 7.33
N GLY A 7 -3.12 6.58 6.20
CA GLY A 7 -2.25 7.48 5.44
C GLY A 7 -2.99 8.69 4.86
N VAL A 8 -4.20 8.47 4.34
CA VAL A 8 -5.07 9.56 3.85
C VAL A 8 -5.54 10.45 5.01
N ALA A 9 -5.97 9.84 6.13
CA ALA A 9 -6.36 10.59 7.32
C ALA A 9 -5.20 11.44 7.86
N LEU A 10 -3.98 10.89 7.91
CA LEU A 10 -2.78 11.62 8.32
C LEU A 10 -2.44 12.76 7.36
N ALA A 11 -2.54 12.53 6.05
CA ALA A 11 -2.29 13.56 5.04
C ALA A 11 -3.27 14.74 5.19
N ILE A 12 -4.56 14.47 5.47
CA ILE A 12 -5.56 15.50 5.73
C ILE A 12 -5.30 16.20 7.06
N ALA A 13 -4.90 15.47 8.10
CA ALA A 13 -4.60 16.05 9.41
C ALA A 13 -3.40 17.00 9.38
N LEU A 14 -2.38 16.72 8.57
CA LEU A 14 -1.17 17.55 8.45
C LEU A 14 -1.28 18.62 7.37
N GLY A 15 -1.88 18.30 6.24
CA GLY A 15 -1.96 19.17 5.05
C GLY A 15 -3.32 19.84 4.83
N GLY A 16 -4.27 19.63 5.75
CA GLY A 16 -5.64 20.13 5.60
C GLY A 16 -6.45 19.41 4.52
N PRO A 17 -7.75 19.74 4.38
CA PRO A 17 -8.65 19.15 3.39
C PRO A 17 -8.16 19.26 1.94
N GLY A 18 -7.41 20.30 1.59
CA GLY A 18 -6.81 20.49 0.27
C GLY A 18 -5.85 19.37 -0.16
N ALA A 19 -5.26 18.65 0.80
CA ALA A 19 -4.43 17.48 0.51
C ALA A 19 -5.19 16.39 -0.28
N THR A 20 -6.50 16.28 -0.08
CA THR A 20 -7.35 15.33 -0.81
C THR A 20 -7.33 15.59 -2.31
N PHE A 21 -7.42 16.87 -2.73
CA PHE A 21 -7.33 17.25 -4.14
C PHE A 21 -6.01 16.77 -4.76
N TRP A 22 -4.90 17.08 -4.12
CA TRP A 22 -3.58 16.71 -4.63
C TRP A 22 -3.33 15.20 -4.62
N MET A 23 -3.87 14.48 -3.65
CA MET A 23 -3.82 13.01 -3.65
C MET A 23 -4.59 12.41 -4.85
N ILE A 24 -5.74 12.98 -5.22
CA ILE A 24 -6.49 12.55 -6.41
C ILE A 24 -5.68 12.83 -7.69
N VAL A 25 -5.11 14.03 -7.82
CA VAL A 25 -4.25 14.39 -8.97
C VAL A 25 -3.04 13.47 -9.06
N CYS A 26 -2.34 13.22 -7.94
CA CYS A 26 -1.24 12.27 -7.88
C CYS A 26 -1.67 10.85 -8.28
N GLY A 27 -2.87 10.42 -7.88
CA GLY A 27 -3.44 9.14 -8.27
C GLY A 27 -3.66 9.02 -9.78
N LEU A 28 -4.21 10.06 -10.40
CA LEU A 28 -4.40 10.11 -11.85
C LEU A 28 -3.07 10.05 -12.62
N LEU A 29 -2.09 10.82 -12.19
CA LEU A 29 -0.74 10.78 -12.79
C LEU A 29 -0.05 9.42 -12.54
N GLY A 30 -0.26 8.85 -11.37
CA GLY A 30 0.28 7.54 -10.99
C GLY A 30 -0.25 6.37 -11.82
N MET A 31 -1.44 6.49 -12.41
CA MET A 31 -1.99 5.44 -13.28
C MET A 31 -1.10 5.18 -14.50
N SER A 32 -0.57 6.21 -15.15
CA SER A 32 0.34 6.08 -16.28
C SER A 32 1.65 5.38 -15.89
N THR A 33 2.23 5.76 -14.76
CA THR A 33 3.43 5.13 -14.20
C THR A 33 3.19 3.65 -13.91
N LYS A 34 2.05 3.34 -13.28
CA LYS A 34 1.71 1.96 -12.95
C LYS A 34 1.44 1.10 -14.18
N PHE A 35 0.80 1.67 -15.20
CA PHE A 35 0.60 0.99 -16.48
C PHE A 35 1.94 0.59 -17.13
N VAL A 36 2.88 1.52 -17.21
CA VAL A 36 4.22 1.25 -17.75
C VAL A 36 4.97 0.21 -16.92
N GLU A 37 4.93 0.34 -15.60
CA GLU A 37 5.57 -0.62 -14.67
C GLU A 37 5.05 -2.04 -14.87
N CYS A 38 3.73 -2.20 -14.91
CA CYS A 38 3.11 -3.52 -15.10
C CYS A 38 3.42 -4.10 -16.47
N THR A 39 3.38 -3.29 -17.52
CA THR A 39 3.70 -3.71 -18.89
C THR A 39 5.14 -4.21 -19.00
N LEU A 40 6.10 -3.42 -18.50
CA LEU A 40 7.51 -3.80 -18.47
C LEU A 40 7.75 -5.04 -17.59
N GLY A 41 7.07 -5.14 -16.46
CA GLY A 41 7.14 -6.28 -15.56
C GLY A 41 6.71 -7.59 -16.23
N VAL A 42 5.69 -7.56 -17.08
CA VAL A 42 5.24 -8.72 -17.86
C VAL A 42 6.18 -8.99 -19.05
N GLN A 43 6.62 -7.96 -19.75
CA GLN A 43 7.49 -8.09 -20.93
C GLN A 43 8.85 -8.70 -20.60
N TYR A 44 9.47 -8.30 -19.50
CA TYR A 44 10.83 -8.71 -19.13
C TYR A 44 10.87 -9.82 -18.05
N ARG A 45 9.73 -10.46 -17.74
CA ARG A 45 9.68 -11.57 -16.79
C ARG A 45 10.42 -12.81 -17.32
N ASP A 46 10.93 -13.61 -16.40
CA ASP A 46 11.43 -14.97 -16.67
C ASP A 46 10.41 -15.98 -16.17
N ILE A 47 10.29 -17.10 -16.90
CA ILE A 47 9.46 -18.23 -16.49
C ILE A 47 10.42 -19.40 -16.30
N GLY A 48 10.50 -19.90 -15.07
CA GLY A 48 11.28 -21.08 -14.74
C GLY A 48 10.70 -22.35 -15.35
N GLU A 49 11.50 -23.41 -15.38
CA GLU A 49 11.09 -24.74 -15.89
C GLU A 49 9.90 -25.33 -15.08
N ASP A 50 9.78 -24.96 -13.82
CA ASP A 50 8.70 -25.32 -12.90
C ASP A 50 7.43 -24.43 -13.06
N GLY A 51 7.41 -23.53 -14.04
CA GLY A 51 6.35 -22.55 -14.27
C GLY A 51 6.35 -21.38 -13.30
N THR A 52 7.36 -21.26 -12.44
CA THR A 52 7.50 -20.11 -11.53
C THR A 52 7.86 -18.86 -12.33
N VAL A 53 7.12 -17.78 -12.08
CA VAL A 53 7.33 -16.48 -12.76
C VAL A 53 8.23 -15.60 -11.93
N TYR A 54 9.33 -15.18 -12.51
CA TYR A 54 10.28 -14.23 -11.93
C TYR A 54 10.21 -12.91 -12.70
N GLY A 55 9.85 -11.82 -12.03
CA GLY A 55 9.67 -10.52 -12.68
C GLY A 55 9.79 -9.36 -11.71
N GLY A 56 9.52 -8.18 -12.21
CA GLY A 56 9.55 -6.95 -11.45
C GLY A 56 10.62 -5.97 -11.87
N PRO A 57 10.79 -4.85 -11.15
CA PRO A 57 11.68 -3.77 -11.55
C PRO A 57 13.14 -4.18 -11.77
N MET A 58 13.68 -5.11 -10.97
CA MET A 58 15.03 -5.60 -11.15
C MET A 58 15.24 -6.23 -12.52
N TYR A 59 14.22 -6.93 -13.05
CA TYR A 59 14.27 -7.60 -14.35
C TYR A 59 14.19 -6.62 -15.50
N TYR A 60 13.22 -5.71 -15.54
CA TYR A 60 13.13 -4.77 -16.65
C TYR A 60 14.21 -3.69 -16.61
N LEU A 61 14.74 -3.31 -15.43
CA LEU A 61 15.89 -2.42 -15.35
C LEU A 61 17.15 -3.08 -15.93
N SER A 62 17.44 -4.34 -15.53
CA SER A 62 18.63 -5.03 -16.00
C SER A 62 18.57 -5.40 -17.49
N LYS A 63 17.43 -5.92 -17.97
CA LYS A 63 17.25 -6.39 -19.35
C LYS A 63 16.97 -5.24 -20.31
N GLY A 64 16.02 -4.36 -19.99
CA GLY A 64 15.64 -3.26 -20.86
C GLY A 64 16.74 -2.23 -21.07
N LEU A 65 17.50 -1.89 -20.03
CA LEU A 65 18.66 -1.02 -20.20
C LEU A 65 19.81 -1.70 -20.94
N LYS A 66 19.97 -3.03 -20.79
CA LYS A 66 20.95 -3.79 -21.58
C LYS A 66 20.62 -3.76 -23.07
N GLU A 67 19.35 -3.90 -23.45
CA GLU A 67 18.90 -3.82 -24.85
C GLU A 67 19.18 -2.44 -25.46
N LYS A 68 19.13 -1.39 -24.66
CA LYS A 68 19.46 0.00 -25.06
C LYS A 68 20.97 0.32 -25.02
N GLY A 69 21.82 -0.68 -24.74
CA GLY A 69 23.28 -0.52 -24.67
C GLY A 69 23.83 -0.11 -23.29
N PHE A 70 22.97 0.16 -22.31
CA PHE A 70 23.36 0.60 -20.96
C PHE A 70 23.46 -0.56 -19.94
N LYS A 71 24.20 -1.63 -20.29
CA LYS A 71 24.29 -2.86 -19.48
C LYS A 71 24.75 -2.61 -18.03
N THR A 72 25.76 -1.78 -17.83
CA THR A 72 26.32 -1.50 -16.49
C THR A 72 25.33 -0.70 -15.66
N LEU A 73 24.71 0.33 -16.24
CA LEU A 73 23.69 1.13 -15.58
C LEU A 73 22.50 0.26 -15.16
N GLY A 74 22.05 -0.64 -16.06
CA GLY A 74 20.95 -1.56 -15.75
C GLY A 74 21.22 -2.47 -14.55
N LYS A 75 22.45 -2.97 -14.42
CA LYS A 75 22.84 -3.78 -13.26
C LYS A 75 22.85 -2.96 -11.96
N ILE A 76 23.47 -1.77 -11.99
CA ILE A 76 23.58 -0.91 -10.81
C ILE A 76 22.17 -0.50 -10.33
N THR A 77 21.32 -0.03 -11.21
CA THR A 77 19.95 0.40 -10.86
C THR A 77 19.09 -0.76 -10.38
N ALA A 78 19.23 -1.96 -10.93
CA ALA A 78 18.52 -3.15 -10.47
C ALA A 78 18.92 -3.55 -9.03
N VAL A 79 20.23 -3.50 -8.72
CA VAL A 79 20.74 -3.80 -7.36
C VAL A 79 20.28 -2.73 -6.36
N LEU A 80 20.41 -1.45 -6.73
CA LEU A 80 19.94 -0.35 -5.87
C LEU A 80 18.43 -0.46 -5.58
N PHE A 81 17.65 -0.76 -6.62
CA PHE A 81 16.21 -0.98 -6.45
C PHE A 81 15.93 -2.14 -5.47
N ALA A 82 16.65 -3.26 -5.59
CA ALA A 82 16.47 -4.40 -4.71
C ALA A 82 16.77 -4.03 -3.23
N ILE A 83 17.84 -3.29 -2.99
CA ILE A 83 18.21 -2.82 -1.65
C ILE A 83 17.14 -1.90 -1.08
N PHE A 84 16.66 -0.91 -1.86
CA PHE A 84 15.62 0.01 -1.42
C PHE A 84 14.27 -0.69 -1.23
N CYS A 85 13.96 -1.69 -2.06
CA CYS A 85 12.74 -2.50 -1.91
C CYS A 85 12.75 -3.28 -0.59
N ILE A 86 13.88 -3.88 -0.22
CA ILE A 86 14.04 -4.57 1.06
C ILE A 86 13.84 -3.57 2.22
N GLY A 87 14.54 -2.42 2.18
CA GLY A 87 14.41 -1.38 3.21
C GLY A 87 12.97 -0.84 3.33
N GLY A 88 12.32 -0.56 2.20
CA GLY A 88 10.93 -0.10 2.18
C GLY A 88 9.94 -1.13 2.71
N SER A 89 10.20 -2.42 2.47
CA SER A 89 9.36 -3.50 2.98
C SER A 89 9.39 -3.60 4.51
N PHE A 90 10.55 -3.39 5.14
CA PHE A 90 10.64 -3.36 6.59
C PHE A 90 9.89 -2.19 7.21
N GLY A 91 10.03 -0.99 6.68
CA GLY A 91 9.41 0.23 7.21
C GLY A 91 7.92 0.32 6.85
N GLY A 92 7.64 0.79 5.65
CA GLY A 92 6.28 1.07 5.16
C GLY A 92 5.44 -0.18 4.92
N GLY A 93 6.07 -1.28 4.50
CA GLY A 93 5.37 -2.54 4.22
C GLY A 93 4.94 -3.31 5.45
N ASN A 94 5.71 -3.29 6.53
CA ASN A 94 5.45 -4.09 7.72
C ASN A 94 5.29 -3.26 8.99
N ALA A 95 6.33 -2.55 9.44
CA ALA A 95 6.31 -1.87 10.73
C ALA A 95 5.17 -0.83 10.84
N ALA A 96 4.97 0.00 9.82
CA ALA A 96 3.89 0.98 9.81
C ALA A 96 2.51 0.32 9.83
N GLN A 97 2.32 -0.78 9.10
CA GLN A 97 1.05 -1.50 9.04
C GLN A 97 0.69 -2.15 10.38
N SER A 98 1.64 -2.83 11.01
CA SER A 98 1.43 -3.48 12.31
C SER A 98 1.23 -2.45 13.43
N ASN A 99 1.96 -1.33 13.39
CA ASN A 99 1.78 -0.25 14.35
C ASN A 99 0.37 0.35 14.28
N GLN A 100 -0.12 0.68 13.10
CA GLN A 100 -1.48 1.23 12.91
C GLN A 100 -2.56 0.23 13.37
N ALA A 101 -2.42 -1.05 13.04
CA ALA A 101 -3.34 -2.07 13.51
C ALA A 101 -3.35 -2.18 15.04
N THR A 102 -2.16 -2.12 15.66
CA THR A 102 -2.02 -2.18 17.13
C THR A 102 -2.66 -0.98 17.80
N ILE A 103 -2.48 0.24 17.27
CA ILE A 103 -3.09 1.47 17.81
C ILE A 103 -4.60 1.33 17.78
N VAL A 104 -5.20 1.00 16.64
CA VAL A 104 -6.65 0.87 16.49
C VAL A 104 -7.24 -0.20 17.43
N ILE A 105 -6.56 -1.34 17.59
CA ILE A 105 -7.00 -2.39 18.52
C ILE A 105 -6.92 -1.91 19.98
N LYS A 106 -5.85 -1.21 20.34
CA LYS A 106 -5.70 -0.63 21.68
C LYS A 106 -6.81 0.37 21.98
N ASP A 107 -7.08 1.28 21.06
CA ASP A 107 -8.13 2.30 21.22
C ASP A 107 -9.52 1.66 21.32
N LEU A 108 -9.81 0.65 20.50
CA LEU A 108 -11.10 -0.05 20.49
C LEU A 108 -11.40 -0.78 21.82
N PHE A 109 -10.38 -1.36 22.45
CA PHE A 109 -10.51 -2.12 23.68
C PHE A 109 -10.12 -1.33 24.95
N GLY A 110 -9.74 -0.07 24.82
CA GLY A 110 -9.30 0.76 25.96
C GLY A 110 -8.03 0.27 26.63
N LEU A 111 -7.08 -0.27 25.88
CA LEU A 111 -5.87 -0.91 26.38
C LEU A 111 -4.69 0.06 26.39
N ASP A 112 -4.46 0.79 27.47
CA ASP A 112 -3.42 1.82 27.55
C ASP A 112 -2.00 1.27 27.88
N SER A 113 -1.90 0.00 28.30
CA SER A 113 -0.62 -0.56 28.75
C SER A 113 0.33 -0.85 27.57
N THR A 114 1.64 -0.69 27.83
CA THR A 114 2.69 -1.07 26.87
C THR A 114 2.70 -2.57 26.61
N SER A 115 2.38 -3.38 27.64
CA SER A 115 2.30 -4.84 27.55
C SER A 115 1.19 -5.28 26.57
N ALA A 116 0.06 -4.56 26.51
CA ALA A 116 -1.01 -4.86 25.56
C ALA A 116 -0.54 -4.74 24.11
N GLY A 117 0.25 -3.72 23.80
CA GLY A 117 0.84 -3.56 22.46
C GLY A 117 1.73 -4.74 22.07
N ALA A 118 2.56 -5.22 23.00
CA ALA A 118 3.41 -6.39 22.76
C ALA A 118 2.59 -7.68 22.51
N ILE A 119 1.54 -7.90 23.31
CA ILE A 119 0.66 -9.06 23.16
C ILE A 119 -0.07 -9.02 21.81
N ILE A 120 -0.65 -7.87 21.44
CA ILE A 120 -1.30 -7.68 20.14
C ILE A 120 -0.30 -7.95 19.01
N GLY A 121 0.92 -7.41 19.10
CA GLY A 121 1.98 -7.64 18.12
C GLY A 121 2.33 -9.11 17.95
N ILE A 122 2.44 -9.87 19.05
CA ILE A 122 2.70 -11.32 19.02
C ILE A 122 1.53 -12.05 18.34
N VAL A 123 0.28 -11.73 18.68
CA VAL A 123 -0.89 -12.35 18.07
C VAL A 123 -0.92 -12.08 16.57
N LEU A 124 -0.69 -10.84 16.15
CA LEU A 124 -0.61 -10.48 14.74
C LEU A 124 0.53 -11.22 14.02
N ALA A 125 1.71 -11.31 14.65
CA ALA A 125 2.84 -12.03 14.09
C ALA A 125 2.56 -13.52 13.90
N LEU A 126 1.87 -14.17 14.84
CA LEU A 126 1.44 -15.56 14.72
C LEU A 126 0.45 -15.77 13.59
N LEU A 127 -0.59 -14.92 13.51
CA LEU A 127 -1.60 -15.00 12.44
C LEU A 127 -0.99 -14.81 11.06
N VAL A 128 -0.15 -13.80 10.91
CA VAL A 128 0.56 -13.52 9.64
C VAL A 128 1.57 -14.63 9.33
N GLY A 129 2.29 -15.12 10.33
CA GLY A 129 3.25 -16.20 10.21
C GLY A 129 2.64 -17.48 9.65
N ILE A 130 1.46 -17.88 10.14
CA ILE A 130 0.72 -19.05 9.64
C ILE A 130 0.42 -18.92 8.13
N ILE A 131 0.15 -17.71 7.66
CA ILE A 131 -0.15 -17.46 6.25
C ILE A 131 1.14 -17.48 5.42
N ILE A 132 2.19 -16.79 5.88
CA ILE A 132 3.46 -16.63 5.14
C ILE A 132 4.19 -17.96 4.97
N ILE A 133 4.18 -18.84 5.97
CA ILE A 133 4.83 -20.17 5.91
C ILE A 133 4.26 -21.01 4.74
N GLY A 134 3.02 -20.78 4.33
CA GLY A 134 2.43 -21.45 3.17
C GLY A 134 2.89 -20.91 1.80
N GLY A 135 3.79 -19.93 1.76
CA GLY A 135 4.35 -19.35 0.54
C GLY A 135 3.37 -18.44 -0.21
N ILE A 136 3.83 -17.95 -1.37
CA ILE A 136 3.14 -16.92 -2.16
C ILE A 136 1.73 -17.35 -2.60
N LYS A 137 1.53 -18.62 -2.92
CA LYS A 137 0.22 -19.16 -3.33
C LYS A 137 -0.81 -19.07 -2.20
N ARG A 138 -0.38 -19.37 -0.97
CA ARG A 138 -1.26 -19.28 0.21
C ARG A 138 -1.56 -17.82 0.57
N ILE A 139 -0.56 -16.95 0.51
CA ILE A 139 -0.74 -15.50 0.70
C ILE A 139 -1.79 -14.99 -0.30
N ALA A 140 -1.64 -15.31 -1.59
CA ALA A 140 -2.58 -14.91 -2.64
C ALA A 140 -4.01 -15.40 -2.36
N SER A 141 -4.17 -16.69 -2.03
CA SER A 141 -5.50 -17.28 -1.76
C SER A 141 -6.20 -16.68 -0.53
N VAL A 142 -5.46 -16.31 0.50
CA VAL A 142 -6.02 -15.67 1.70
C VAL A 142 -6.39 -14.21 1.41
N THR A 143 -5.50 -13.47 0.76
CA THR A 143 -5.75 -12.05 0.43
C THR A 143 -6.87 -11.88 -0.58
N GLU A 144 -7.03 -12.78 -1.54
CA GLU A 144 -8.13 -12.79 -2.51
C GLU A 144 -9.51 -12.80 -1.82
N LYS A 145 -9.62 -13.43 -0.67
CA LYS A 145 -10.88 -13.49 0.12
C LYS A 145 -11.05 -12.32 1.08
N ILE A 146 -9.97 -11.96 1.79
CA ILE A 146 -10.02 -10.93 2.84
C ILE A 146 -10.16 -9.53 2.22
N VAL A 147 -9.44 -9.24 1.13
CA VAL A 147 -9.39 -7.89 0.56
C VAL A 147 -10.75 -7.42 0.03
N PRO A 148 -11.53 -8.19 -0.73
CA PRO A 148 -12.87 -7.77 -1.16
C PRO A 148 -13.81 -7.53 0.03
N PHE A 149 -13.79 -8.40 1.05
CA PHE A 149 -14.60 -8.23 2.25
C PHE A 149 -14.25 -6.91 2.97
N MET A 150 -12.97 -6.66 3.17
CA MET A 150 -12.49 -5.42 3.79
C MET A 150 -12.88 -4.18 2.96
N ALA A 151 -12.79 -4.26 1.63
CA ALA A 151 -13.15 -3.16 0.75
C ALA A 151 -14.65 -2.83 0.81
N VAL A 152 -15.51 -3.86 0.79
CA VAL A 152 -16.96 -3.69 0.90
C VAL A 152 -17.33 -3.06 2.25
N LEU A 153 -16.77 -3.57 3.35
CA LEU A 153 -17.03 -3.05 4.69
C LEU A 153 -16.62 -1.59 4.83
N TYR A 154 -15.45 -1.24 4.29
CA TYR A 154 -14.95 0.13 4.28
C TYR A 154 -15.86 1.06 3.46
N LEU A 155 -16.25 0.64 2.24
CA LEU A 155 -17.15 1.43 1.39
C LEU A 155 -18.51 1.65 2.05
N LEU A 156 -19.08 0.63 2.67
CA LEU A 156 -20.35 0.76 3.41
C LEU A 156 -20.22 1.75 4.57
N ALA A 157 -19.13 1.71 5.32
CA ALA A 157 -18.88 2.67 6.39
C ALA A 157 -18.74 4.11 5.85
N CYS A 158 -18.02 4.31 4.75
CA CYS A 158 -17.89 5.62 4.10
C CYS A 158 -19.25 6.15 3.61
N ILE A 159 -20.04 5.31 2.93
CA ILE A 159 -21.39 5.67 2.45
C ILE A 159 -22.28 6.03 3.62
N TYR A 160 -22.25 5.26 4.71
CA TYR A 160 -23.03 5.53 5.92
C TYR A 160 -22.68 6.91 6.49
N ILE A 161 -21.40 7.24 6.63
CA ILE A 161 -20.96 8.55 7.15
C ILE A 161 -21.42 9.69 6.23
N ILE A 162 -21.29 9.52 4.89
CA ILE A 162 -21.73 10.53 3.92
C ILE A 162 -23.24 10.75 3.99
N VAL A 163 -24.03 9.68 4.10
CA VAL A 163 -25.49 9.79 4.20
C VAL A 163 -25.92 10.52 5.48
N LEU A 164 -25.28 10.21 6.60
CA LEU A 164 -25.57 10.90 7.86
C LEU A 164 -25.21 12.39 7.86
N ASN A 165 -24.21 12.77 7.08
CA ASN A 165 -23.70 14.13 7.01
C ASN A 165 -23.90 14.76 5.62
N PHE A 166 -24.97 14.38 4.93
CA PHE A 166 -25.21 14.81 3.55
C PHE A 166 -25.25 16.34 3.40
N ASN A 167 -25.75 17.05 4.38
CA ASN A 167 -25.82 18.50 4.39
C ASN A 167 -24.45 19.19 4.45
N LEU A 168 -23.38 18.48 4.85
CA LEU A 168 -22.00 19.00 4.94
C LEU A 168 -21.16 18.66 3.70
N VAL A 169 -21.71 17.93 2.74
CA VAL A 169 -20.96 17.45 1.58
C VAL A 169 -20.52 18.61 0.70
N ASP A 170 -21.39 19.58 0.46
CA ASP A 170 -21.07 20.76 -0.35
C ASP A 170 -19.97 21.61 0.30
N ASP A 171 -20.06 21.81 1.61
CA ASP A 171 -19.03 22.52 2.38
C ASP A 171 -17.68 21.81 2.34
N ALA A 172 -17.70 20.48 2.45
CA ALA A 172 -16.49 19.66 2.36
C ALA A 172 -15.81 19.79 0.98
N PHE A 173 -16.57 19.72 -0.11
CA PHE A 173 -16.03 19.94 -1.45
C PHE A 173 -15.47 21.35 -1.65
N SER A 174 -16.19 22.37 -1.19
CA SER A 174 -15.74 23.76 -1.24
C SER A 174 -14.42 23.92 -0.49
N LEU A 175 -14.32 23.31 0.71
CA LEU A 175 -13.12 23.37 1.55
C LEU A 175 -11.92 22.67 0.88
N ILE A 176 -12.14 21.50 0.27
CA ILE A 176 -11.09 20.77 -0.44
C ILE A 176 -10.51 21.61 -1.58
N ILE A 177 -11.36 22.23 -2.40
CA ILE A 177 -10.91 23.02 -3.55
C ILE A 177 -10.25 24.31 -3.09
N THR A 178 -10.85 25.02 -2.15
CA THR A 178 -10.31 26.31 -1.66
C THR A 178 -8.95 26.12 -1.00
N GLN A 179 -8.77 25.08 -0.19
CA GLN A 179 -7.51 24.83 0.51
C GLN A 179 -6.46 24.09 -0.36
N ALA A 180 -6.82 23.61 -1.52
CA ALA A 180 -5.85 23.01 -2.44
C ALA A 180 -4.87 24.02 -3.03
N PHE A 181 -5.24 25.29 -3.09
CA PHE A 181 -4.48 26.37 -3.74
C PHE A 181 -4.12 27.52 -2.81
N ASN A 182 -4.33 27.36 -1.51
CA ASN A 182 -3.98 28.36 -0.47
C ASN A 182 -2.83 27.89 0.40
#